data_0c54a8c42336bebe5b544c12c74beb4e
#
_entry.id   0c54a8c42336bebe5b544c12c74beb4e
#
_cell.length_a   1.000
_cell.length_b   1.000
_cell.length_c   1.000
_cell.angle_alpha   90.00
_cell.angle_beta   90.00
_cell.angle_gamma   90.00
#
_symmetry.space_group_name_H-M   'P 1'
#
loop_
_entity.id
_entity.type
_entity.pdbx_description
1 polymer ?
#
loop_
_entity_poly.entity_id
_entity_poly.type
_entity_poly.pdbx_seq_one_letter_code
_entity_poly.pdbx_strand_id
1 'polypeptide(L)'
;MHGYTHDKDKYAKRLRRIEGQVRGLAKMIEGDQDCIDVLTQVSATTKALQSVALGLMDEHLKHCVAEALTEGGDAADEKVREASDAIARLVRS
;
A
#
# COMPACT_ATOMS: atom_id res chain seq x y z
N MET A 1 -11.41 14.59 0.02
CA MET A 1 -10.98 13.60 1.02
C MET A 1 -9.99 12.61 0.41
N HIS A 2 -9.01 12.20 1.18
CA HIS A 2 -7.95 11.29 0.72
C HIS A 2 -8.20 9.87 1.23
N GLY A 3 -9.17 9.19 1.01
CA GLY A 3 -9.48 7.81 1.36
C GLY A 3 -8.96 7.26 2.71
N TYR A 4 -7.75 7.57 3.09
CA TYR A 4 -7.10 7.07 4.31
C TYR A 4 -7.14 8.04 5.50
N THR A 5 -7.85 9.16 5.39
CA THR A 5 -7.83 10.23 6.40
C THR A 5 -8.18 9.74 7.81
N HIS A 6 -9.15 8.82 7.92
CA HIS A 6 -9.60 8.30 9.22
C HIS A 6 -8.58 7.37 9.87
N ASP A 7 -7.73 6.71 9.08
CA ASP A 7 -6.77 5.72 9.57
C ASP A 7 -5.32 6.14 9.34
N LYS A 8 -5.09 7.43 9.22
CA LYS A 8 -3.77 8.00 8.93
C LYS A 8 -2.68 7.47 9.86
N ASP A 9 -2.93 7.47 11.17
CA ASP A 9 -1.95 7.03 12.16
C ASP A 9 -1.63 5.54 12.04
N LYS A 10 -2.63 4.74 11.76
CA LYS A 10 -2.48 3.30 11.57
C LYS A 10 -1.53 2.99 10.41
N TYR A 11 -1.73 3.64 9.27
CA TYR A 11 -0.88 3.43 8.10
C TYR A 11 0.52 3.99 8.29
N ALA A 12 0.64 5.15 8.93
CA ALA A 12 1.94 5.72 9.26
C ALA A 12 2.76 4.79 10.18
N LYS A 13 2.12 4.18 11.16
CA LYS A 13 2.79 3.22 12.07
C LYS A 13 3.26 1.98 11.32
N ARG A 14 2.43 1.45 10.42
CA ARG A 14 2.80 0.30 9.59
C ARG A 14 3.99 0.61 8.71
N LEU A 15 4.00 1.78 8.08
CA LEU A 15 5.11 2.20 7.22
C LEU A 15 6.39 2.39 8.01
N ARG A 16 6.33 2.92 9.23
CA ARG A 16 7.51 3.03 10.10
C ARG A 16 8.07 1.65 10.47
N ARG A 17 7.20 0.67 10.67
CA ARG A 17 7.64 -0.71 10.92
C ARG A 17 8.34 -1.27 9.69
N ILE A 18 7.79 -1.04 8.49
CA ILE A 18 8.37 -1.48 7.22
C ILE A 18 9.72 -0.79 7.00
N GLU A 19 9.83 0.49 7.33
CA GLU A 19 11.09 1.21 7.27
C GLU A 19 12.16 0.52 8.11
N GLY A 20 11.80 0.07 9.33
CA GLY A 20 12.70 -0.71 10.17
C GLY A 20 13.12 -2.03 9.55
N GLN A 21 12.18 -2.70 8.87
CA GLN A 21 12.48 -3.94 8.15
C GLN A 21 13.47 -3.70 7.01
N VAL A 22 13.32 -2.60 6.28
CA VAL A 22 14.24 -2.23 5.20
C VAL A 22 15.62 -1.95 5.78
N ARG A 23 15.73 -1.22 6.88
CA ARG A 23 17.01 -1.00 7.56
C ARG A 23 17.65 -2.31 8.00
N GLY A 24 16.84 -3.25 8.48
CA GLY A 24 17.30 -4.59 8.84
C GLY A 24 17.88 -5.34 7.66
N LEU A 25 17.25 -5.22 6.49
CA LEU A 25 17.77 -5.81 5.26
C LEU A 25 19.15 -5.25 4.90
N ALA A 26 19.33 -3.93 5.02
CA ALA A 26 20.63 -3.31 4.75
C ALA A 26 21.71 -3.87 5.67
N LYS A 27 21.38 -4.06 6.96
CA LYS A 27 22.32 -4.65 7.92
C LYS A 27 22.67 -6.10 7.59
N MET A 28 21.69 -6.86 7.11
CA MET A 28 21.92 -8.24 6.68
C MET A 28 22.93 -8.30 5.53
N ILE A 29 22.78 -7.41 4.55
CA ILE A 29 23.70 -7.31 3.41
C ILE A 29 25.11 -6.92 3.90
N GLU A 30 25.20 -5.90 4.76
CA GLU A 30 26.46 -5.43 5.31
C GLU A 30 27.18 -6.52 6.11
N GLY A 31 26.43 -7.38 6.77
CA GLY A 31 26.95 -8.48 7.59
C GLY A 31 27.16 -9.78 6.83
N ASP A 32 27.06 -9.75 5.49
CA ASP A 32 27.25 -10.94 4.64
C ASP A 32 26.32 -12.09 5.02
N GLN A 33 25.09 -11.77 5.41
CA GLN A 33 24.07 -12.75 5.77
C GLN A 33 23.78 -13.68 4.58
N ASP A 34 23.38 -14.90 4.85
CA ASP A 34 23.04 -15.87 3.80
C ASP A 34 21.97 -15.31 2.85
N CYS A 35 22.20 -15.50 1.55
CA CYS A 35 21.32 -14.95 0.50
C CYS A 35 19.88 -15.41 0.64
N ILE A 36 19.64 -16.66 0.99
CA ILE A 36 18.27 -17.18 1.15
C ILE A 36 17.56 -16.48 2.30
N ASP A 37 18.26 -16.20 3.40
CA ASP A 37 17.68 -15.47 4.53
C ASP A 37 17.33 -14.03 4.13
N VAL A 38 18.20 -13.38 3.37
CA VAL A 38 17.92 -12.03 2.85
C VAL A 38 16.68 -12.03 1.96
N LEU A 39 16.60 -12.97 1.02
CA LEU A 39 15.46 -13.09 0.10
C LEU A 39 14.16 -13.35 0.85
N THR A 40 14.20 -14.16 1.89
CA THR A 40 13.03 -14.43 2.74
C THR A 40 12.54 -13.15 3.40
N GLN A 41 13.46 -12.33 3.92
CA GLN A 41 13.09 -11.06 4.54
C GLN A 41 12.61 -10.04 3.53
N VAL A 42 13.17 -10.02 2.32
CA VAL A 42 12.67 -9.18 1.23
C VAL A 42 11.22 -9.54 0.91
N SER A 43 10.93 -10.83 0.80
CA SER A 43 9.57 -11.30 0.53
C SER A 43 8.60 -10.86 1.61
N ALA A 44 8.97 -10.99 2.89
CA ALA A 44 8.13 -10.56 4.01
C ALA A 44 7.87 -9.05 3.98
N THR A 45 8.91 -8.25 3.70
CA THR A 45 8.80 -6.80 3.62
C THR A 45 7.91 -6.37 2.45
N THR A 46 8.06 -7.04 1.30
CA THR A 46 7.24 -6.79 0.12
C THR A 46 5.76 -7.06 0.43
N LYS A 47 5.45 -8.17 1.08
CA LYS A 47 4.08 -8.51 1.46
C LYS A 47 3.50 -7.50 2.44
N ALA A 48 4.30 -7.03 3.39
CA ALA A 48 3.86 -6.01 4.33
C ALA A 48 3.51 -4.71 3.61
N LEU A 49 4.32 -4.32 2.64
CA LEU A 49 4.09 -3.12 1.85
C LEU A 49 2.85 -3.27 0.96
N GLN A 50 2.66 -4.43 0.35
CA GLN A 50 1.45 -4.73 -0.44
C GLN A 50 0.19 -4.66 0.43
N SER A 51 0.28 -5.14 1.68
CA SER A 51 -0.84 -5.06 2.63
C SER A 51 -1.24 -3.61 2.90
N VAL A 52 -0.26 -2.71 3.04
CA VAL A 52 -0.53 -1.28 3.18
C VAL A 52 -1.24 -0.75 1.93
N ALA A 53 -0.73 -1.09 0.75
CA ALA A 53 -1.32 -0.64 -0.51
C ALA A 53 -2.78 -1.11 -0.65
N LEU A 54 -3.05 -2.37 -0.33
CA LEU A 54 -4.40 -2.93 -0.40
C LEU A 54 -5.33 -2.25 0.61
N GLY A 55 -4.83 -1.98 1.82
CA GLY A 55 -5.59 -1.25 2.83
C GLY A 55 -5.96 0.15 2.39
N LEU A 56 -5.01 0.87 1.81
CA LEU A 56 -5.25 2.22 1.28
C LEU A 56 -6.26 2.19 0.14
N MET A 57 -6.17 1.20 -0.74
CA MET A 57 -7.12 1.03 -1.84
C MET A 57 -8.53 0.77 -1.31
N ASP A 58 -8.66 -0.10 -0.30
CA ASP A 58 -9.94 -0.41 0.31
C ASP A 58 -10.58 0.85 0.92
N GLU A 59 -9.80 1.65 1.65
CA GLU A 59 -10.28 2.91 2.21
C GLU A 59 -10.68 3.90 1.12
N HIS A 60 -9.91 3.97 0.05
CA HIS A 60 -10.22 4.83 -1.08
C HIS A 60 -11.56 4.45 -1.72
N LEU A 61 -11.78 3.14 -1.95
CA LEU A 61 -13.04 2.64 -2.52
C LEU A 61 -14.23 2.94 -1.60
N LYS A 62 -14.06 2.75 -0.29
CA LYS A 62 -15.14 2.99 0.67
C LYS A 62 -15.52 4.45 0.83
N HIS A 63 -14.52 5.34 0.84
CA HIS A 63 -14.76 6.74 1.21
C HIS A 63 -14.82 7.69 0.02
N CYS A 64 -13.90 7.55 -0.94
CA CYS A 64 -13.82 8.49 -2.06
C CYS A 64 -14.69 8.09 -3.24
N VAL A 65 -14.63 6.82 -3.64
CA VAL A 65 -15.41 6.33 -4.78
C VAL A 65 -16.89 6.30 -4.43
N ALA A 66 -17.24 5.84 -3.21
CA ALA A 66 -18.62 5.81 -2.76
C ALA A 66 -19.24 7.19 -2.75
N GLU A 67 -18.52 8.22 -2.30
CA GLU A 67 -19.00 9.62 -2.34
C GLU A 67 -19.26 10.06 -3.78
N ALA A 68 -18.32 9.78 -4.68
CA ALA A 68 -18.44 10.14 -6.10
C ALA A 68 -19.65 9.45 -6.74
N LEU A 69 -19.89 8.17 -6.41
CA LEU A 69 -21.04 7.43 -6.92
C LEU A 69 -22.37 8.00 -6.42
N THR A 70 -22.38 8.52 -5.20
CA THR A 70 -23.57 9.19 -4.65
C THR A 70 -23.89 10.46 -5.42
N GLU A 71 -22.87 11.22 -5.83
CA GLU A 71 -23.03 12.41 -6.63
C GLU A 71 -23.41 12.10 -8.08
N GLY A 72 -22.91 10.97 -8.60
CA GLY A 72 -23.17 10.50 -9.95
C GLY A 72 -22.40 11.26 -11.04
N GLY A 73 -22.71 10.96 -12.29
CA GLY A 73 -22.18 11.64 -13.46
C GLY A 73 -20.72 11.35 -13.76
N ASP A 74 -20.06 12.30 -14.46
CA ASP A 74 -18.69 12.16 -14.92
C ASP A 74 -17.69 12.02 -13.79
N ALA A 75 -17.94 12.67 -12.65
CA ALA A 75 -17.07 12.58 -11.49
C ALA A 75 -17.02 11.13 -10.95
N ALA A 76 -18.14 10.43 -10.95
CA ALA A 76 -18.21 9.03 -10.52
C ALA A 76 -17.41 8.14 -11.46
N ASP A 77 -17.58 8.32 -12.76
CA ASP A 77 -16.87 7.55 -13.78
C ASP A 77 -15.36 7.74 -13.68
N GLU A 78 -14.93 8.98 -13.46
CA GLU A 78 -13.52 9.32 -13.30
C GLU A 78 -12.92 8.63 -12.08
N LYS A 79 -13.63 8.68 -10.94
CA LYS A 79 -13.14 8.05 -9.70
C LYS A 79 -13.04 6.53 -9.81
N VAL A 80 -14.00 5.90 -10.47
CA VAL A 80 -13.96 4.46 -10.73
C VAL A 80 -12.76 4.12 -11.62
N ARG A 81 -12.51 4.92 -12.66
CA ARG A 81 -11.37 4.72 -13.56
C ARG A 81 -10.05 4.85 -12.82
N GLU A 82 -9.89 5.89 -11.97
CA GLU A 82 -8.70 6.07 -11.16
C GLU A 82 -8.42 4.86 -10.28
N ALA A 83 -9.45 4.34 -9.62
CA ALA A 83 -9.33 3.17 -8.74
C ALA A 83 -8.93 1.93 -9.56
N SER A 84 -9.55 1.72 -10.71
CA SER A 84 -9.23 0.59 -11.60
C SER A 84 -7.79 0.64 -12.07
N ASP A 85 -7.32 1.82 -12.46
CA ASP A 85 -5.94 2.02 -12.92
C ASP A 85 -4.95 1.78 -11.79
N ALA A 86 -5.26 2.23 -10.57
CA ALA A 86 -4.41 2.02 -9.41
C ALA A 86 -4.30 0.54 -9.06
N ILE A 87 -5.42 -0.19 -9.11
CA ILE A 87 -5.44 -1.64 -8.87
C ILE A 87 -4.57 -2.35 -9.91
N ALA A 88 -4.70 -1.97 -11.18
CA ALA A 88 -3.91 -2.55 -12.26
C ALA A 88 -2.41 -2.35 -12.04
N ARG A 89 -1.99 -1.16 -11.60
CA ARG A 89 -0.59 -0.88 -11.28
C ARG A 89 -0.10 -1.74 -10.11
N LEU A 90 -0.92 -1.92 -9.09
CA LEU A 90 -0.58 -2.73 -7.93
C LEU A 90 -0.38 -4.20 -8.31
N VAL A 91 -1.25 -4.72 -9.16
CA VAL A 91 -1.17 -6.11 -9.63
C VAL A 91 0.07 -6.34 -10.49
N ARG A 92 0.47 -5.35 -11.30
CA ARG A 92 1.64 -5.47 -12.17
C ARG A 92 2.97 -5.31 -11.47
N SER A 93 2.99 -4.71 -10.28
CA SER A 93 4.25 -4.48 -9.52
C SER A 93 4.77 -5.71 -8.72
#